data_8976b452b60ad3d291da013909929296
#
_entry.id   8976b452b60ad3d291da013909929296
#
_cell.length_a   1.000
_cell.length_b   1.000
_cell.length_c   1.000
_cell.angle_alpha   90.00
_cell.angle_beta   90.00
_cell.angle_gamma   90.00
#
_symmetry.space_group_name_H-M   'P 1'
#
loop_
_entity.id
_entity.type
_entity.pdbx_description
1 polymer ?
#
loop_
_entity_poly.entity_id
_entity_poly.type
_entity_poly.pdbx_seq_one_letter_code
_entity_poly.pdbx_strand_id
1 'polypeptide(L)'
;MEIPEERIIRLKPHCYYSCDICSTIANPISFINAYGIHSKRLQLFLHEKYNLDRIKPTRYVFMNREYDKPRYIKNMDEIFNETKKAFPDINWENQTDIYNLTEAASVFASIKFMYSPTGSNIFKCYLMHPFSVMVVVSTRCADNSAAAAATHCDIFMIMYAGNPLDHHQWGGAIIDVKYAIEMIRNGLICLRERKIPNIT
;
A
#
# COMPACT_ATOMS: atom_id res chain seq x y z
N MET A 1 2.26 18.89 4.43
CA MET A 1 3.10 19.30 5.59
C MET A 1 4.32 19.96 5.00
N GLU A 2 4.43 21.27 5.15
CA GLU A 2 5.63 21.98 4.74
C GLU A 2 6.61 21.93 5.91
N ILE A 3 7.80 21.42 5.65
CA ILE A 3 8.90 21.49 6.60
C ILE A 3 9.55 22.86 6.37
N PRO A 4 9.62 23.73 7.41
CA PRO A 4 10.29 25.03 7.28
C PRO A 4 11.71 24.85 6.73
N GLU A 5 12.12 25.72 5.81
CA GLU A 5 13.42 25.58 5.12
C GLU A 5 14.62 25.59 6.10
N GLU A 6 14.51 26.34 7.20
CA GLU A 6 15.51 26.38 8.27
C GLU A 6 15.68 25.04 9.01
N ARG A 7 14.74 24.10 8.85
CA ARG A 7 14.84 22.74 9.40
C ARG A 7 15.39 21.73 8.41
N ILE A 8 15.69 22.15 7.18
CA ILE A 8 16.22 21.30 6.12
C ILE A 8 17.73 21.47 6.05
N ILE A 9 18.47 20.47 6.49
CA ILE A 9 19.91 20.42 6.32
C ILE A 9 20.22 19.71 5.00
N ARG A 10 20.69 20.48 4.02
CA ARG A 10 21.16 19.94 2.74
C ARG A 10 22.60 19.46 2.90
N LEU A 11 22.79 18.16 2.89
CA LEU A 11 24.12 17.56 3.00
C LEU A 11 24.98 17.96 1.79
N LYS A 12 26.19 18.43 2.06
CA LYS A 12 27.21 18.69 1.02
C LYS A 12 28.11 17.46 0.91
N PRO A 13 28.58 17.09 -0.29
CA PRO A 13 29.57 16.05 -0.45
C PRO A 13 30.79 16.30 0.46
N HIS A 14 31.29 15.25 1.08
CA HIS A 14 32.46 15.27 1.97
C HIS A 14 32.34 16.15 3.24
N CYS A 15 31.12 16.57 3.61
CA CYS A 15 30.90 17.26 4.88
C CYS A 15 30.31 16.25 5.91
N TYR A 16 30.79 16.36 7.14
CA TYR A 16 30.25 15.61 8.28
C TYR A 16 29.35 16.52 9.10
N TYR A 17 28.22 15.99 9.52
CA TYR A 17 27.25 16.67 10.36
C TYR A 17 27.08 15.89 11.65
N SER A 18 27.06 16.58 12.76
CA SER A 18 26.75 15.97 14.06
C SER A 18 25.38 16.47 14.53
N CYS A 19 24.59 15.60 15.10
CA CYS A 19 23.31 15.94 15.70
C CYS A 19 23.07 15.02 16.92
N ASP A 20 22.31 15.52 17.90
CA ASP A 20 22.01 14.79 19.13
C ASP A 20 21.13 13.56 18.90
N ILE A 21 20.30 13.60 17.86
CA ILE A 21 19.47 12.48 17.43
C ILE A 21 19.64 12.33 15.92
N CYS A 22 20.46 11.38 15.52
CA CYS A 22 20.59 10.98 14.14
C CYS A 22 19.78 9.69 13.94
N SER A 23 18.53 9.80 13.50
CA SER A 23 17.86 8.63 12.95
C SER A 23 18.23 8.51 11.48
N THR A 24 19.34 7.84 11.21
CA THR A 24 19.69 7.53 9.84
C THR A 24 18.86 6.36 9.38
N ILE A 25 17.95 6.60 8.49
CA ILE A 25 17.32 5.58 7.65
C ILE A 25 18.32 5.12 6.56
N ALA A 26 19.60 5.10 6.87
CA ALA A 26 20.64 5.02 5.85
C ALA A 26 21.09 3.58 5.52
N ASN A 27 20.55 2.56 6.17
CA ASN A 27 20.90 1.19 5.86
C ASN A 27 19.71 0.43 5.29
N PRO A 28 19.71 0.08 3.98
CA PRO A 28 18.60 -0.67 3.38
C PRO A 28 18.33 -2.02 4.05
N ILE A 29 19.30 -2.61 4.73
CA ILE A 29 19.12 -3.87 5.49
C ILE A 29 18.35 -3.62 6.80
N SER A 30 18.41 -2.43 7.36
CA SER A 30 17.69 -2.07 8.58
C SER A 30 16.27 -1.54 8.34
N PHE A 31 15.84 -1.40 7.08
CA PHE A 31 14.49 -0.97 6.75
C PHE A 31 13.41 -1.82 7.41
N ILE A 32 13.60 -3.13 7.48
CA ILE A 32 12.64 -4.04 8.08
C ILE A 32 12.48 -3.78 9.59
N ASN A 33 13.54 -3.38 10.26
CA ASN A 33 13.56 -3.15 11.71
C ASN A 33 13.25 -1.68 12.10
N ALA A 34 13.40 -0.74 11.16
CA ALA A 34 13.27 0.69 11.42
C ALA A 34 11.83 1.22 11.43
N TYR A 35 10.88 0.45 10.88
CA TYR A 35 9.51 0.93 10.70
C TYR A 35 8.66 0.89 11.98
N GLY A 36 8.92 0.02 12.92
CA GLY A 36 8.19 -0.25 14.14
C GLY A 36 7.34 0.90 14.70
N ILE A 37 7.70 1.36 15.88
CA ILE A 37 6.96 2.41 16.60
C ILE A 37 6.86 3.73 15.80
N HIS A 38 7.83 4.03 14.94
CA HIS A 38 7.81 5.26 14.13
C HIS A 38 6.73 5.23 13.05
N SER A 39 6.50 4.08 12.44
CA SER A 39 5.40 3.88 11.49
C SER A 39 4.05 4.09 12.16
N LYS A 40 3.86 3.49 13.34
CA LYS A 40 2.61 3.67 14.09
C LYS A 40 2.40 5.13 14.51
N ARG A 41 3.45 5.80 14.97
CA ARG A 41 3.38 7.24 15.31
C ARG A 41 3.05 8.10 14.09
N LEU A 42 3.62 7.79 12.93
CA LEU A 42 3.30 8.50 11.68
C LEU A 42 1.82 8.30 11.30
N GLN A 43 1.31 7.07 11.39
CA GLN A 43 -0.11 6.81 11.16
C GLN A 43 -0.99 7.66 12.09
N LEU A 44 -0.76 7.59 13.40
CA LEU A 44 -1.53 8.34 14.39
C LEU A 44 -1.48 9.86 14.14
N PHE A 45 -0.28 10.39 13.85
CA PHE A 45 -0.12 11.79 13.49
C PHE A 45 -0.91 12.19 12.25
N LEU A 46 -0.88 11.37 11.20
CA LEU A 46 -1.63 11.66 9.96
C LEU A 46 -3.15 11.57 10.20
N HIS A 47 -3.60 10.59 10.98
CA HIS A 47 -4.99 10.44 11.35
C HIS A 47 -5.50 11.65 12.12
N GLU A 48 -4.76 12.11 13.13
CA GLU A 48 -5.09 13.32 13.88
C GLU A 48 -5.08 14.57 12.98
N LYS A 49 -4.00 14.77 12.22
CA LYS A 49 -3.82 15.94 11.37
C LYS A 49 -4.92 16.13 10.34
N TYR A 50 -5.41 15.06 9.75
CA TYR A 50 -6.44 15.10 8.71
C TYR A 50 -7.82 14.69 9.21
N ASN A 51 -8.00 14.47 10.52
CA ASN A 51 -9.25 14.01 11.14
C ASN A 51 -9.80 12.72 10.50
N LEU A 52 -8.91 11.77 10.17
CA LEU A 52 -9.28 10.57 9.41
C LEU A 52 -10.18 9.62 10.20
N ASP A 53 -10.12 9.62 11.52
CA ASP A 53 -10.93 8.76 12.39
C ASP A 53 -12.45 9.04 12.28
N ARG A 54 -12.83 10.17 11.70
CA ARG A 54 -14.23 10.50 11.38
C ARG A 54 -14.72 9.87 10.08
N ILE A 55 -13.80 9.36 9.25
CA ILE A 55 -14.12 8.76 7.95
C ILE A 55 -14.27 7.25 8.15
N LYS A 56 -15.47 6.72 7.86
CA LYS A 56 -15.71 5.28 7.98
C LYS A 56 -15.14 4.54 6.76
N PRO A 57 -14.30 3.50 6.94
CA PRO A 57 -13.79 2.71 5.83
C PRO A 57 -14.87 1.78 5.30
N THR A 58 -15.39 2.07 4.10
CA THR A 58 -16.47 1.31 3.48
C THR A 58 -16.19 0.87 2.06
N ARG A 59 -15.19 1.47 1.39
CA ARG A 59 -14.95 1.30 -0.04
C ARG A 59 -14.08 0.09 -0.33
N TYR A 60 -14.39 -0.59 -1.44
CA TYR A 60 -13.64 -1.71 -2.00
C TYR A 60 -13.07 -1.27 -3.36
N VAL A 61 -11.77 -1.11 -3.44
CA VAL A 61 -11.12 -0.33 -4.48
C VAL A 61 -10.10 -1.14 -5.25
N PHE A 62 -10.15 -1.03 -6.58
CA PHE A 62 -9.08 -1.40 -7.47
C PHE A 62 -8.28 -0.15 -7.83
N MET A 63 -6.97 -0.22 -7.69
CA MET A 63 -6.09 0.89 -8.02
C MET A 63 -4.96 0.38 -8.91
N ASN A 64 -4.95 0.79 -10.17
CA ASN A 64 -3.86 0.50 -11.09
C ASN A 64 -2.91 1.70 -11.18
N ARG A 65 -1.78 1.48 -11.77
CA ARG A 65 -0.87 2.54 -12.19
C ARG A 65 -1.28 3.05 -13.57
N GLU A 66 -0.85 4.25 -13.93
CA GLU A 66 -1.01 4.77 -15.28
C GLU A 66 -0.37 3.83 -16.31
N TYR A 67 -0.93 3.78 -17.51
CA TYR A 67 -0.67 2.77 -18.53
C TYR A 67 0.82 2.52 -18.80
N ASP A 68 1.64 3.51 -18.90
CA ASP A 68 3.07 3.41 -19.26
C ASP A 68 4.01 3.38 -18.05
N LYS A 69 3.45 3.40 -16.85
CA LYS A 69 4.26 3.38 -15.61
C LYS A 69 4.73 1.95 -15.27
N PRO A 70 5.91 1.83 -14.68
CA PRO A 70 6.40 0.54 -14.18
C PRO A 70 5.39 -0.17 -13.30
N ARG A 71 5.29 -1.49 -13.43
CA ARG A 71 4.40 -2.36 -12.63
C ARG A 71 2.91 -2.20 -12.91
N TYR A 72 2.55 -1.59 -14.03
CA TYR A 72 1.17 -1.51 -14.49
C TYR A 72 0.59 -2.92 -14.77
N ILE A 73 -0.63 -3.18 -14.33
CA ILE A 73 -1.35 -4.42 -14.64
C ILE A 73 -2.15 -4.21 -15.91
N LYS A 74 -1.77 -4.93 -17.00
CA LYS A 74 -2.34 -4.75 -18.33
C LYS A 74 -3.80 -5.20 -18.43
N ASN A 75 -4.14 -6.26 -17.70
CA ASN A 75 -5.48 -6.84 -17.69
C ASN A 75 -6.27 -6.52 -16.40
N MET A 76 -6.04 -5.36 -15.80
CA MET A 76 -6.75 -4.94 -14.59
C MET A 76 -8.27 -4.91 -14.77
N ASP A 77 -8.76 -4.45 -15.92
CA ASP A 77 -10.19 -4.39 -16.21
C ASP A 77 -10.83 -5.79 -16.27
N GLU A 78 -10.10 -6.78 -16.79
CA GLU A 78 -10.54 -8.18 -16.79
C GLU A 78 -10.66 -8.69 -15.35
N ILE A 79 -9.63 -8.49 -14.52
CA ILE A 79 -9.64 -8.88 -13.11
C ILE A 79 -10.79 -8.18 -12.37
N PHE A 80 -10.99 -6.90 -12.61
CA PHE A 80 -12.08 -6.12 -12.01
C PHE A 80 -13.46 -6.71 -12.37
N ASN A 81 -13.69 -6.99 -13.66
CA ASN A 81 -14.96 -7.53 -14.12
C ASN A 81 -15.23 -8.93 -13.57
N GLU A 82 -14.23 -9.81 -13.55
CA GLU A 82 -14.36 -11.15 -12.96
C GLU A 82 -14.54 -11.08 -11.43
N THR A 83 -13.91 -10.11 -10.76
CA THR A 83 -14.15 -9.87 -9.32
C THR A 83 -15.60 -9.47 -9.05
N LYS A 84 -16.17 -8.59 -9.86
CA LYS A 84 -17.60 -8.21 -9.72
C LYS A 84 -18.54 -9.39 -9.91
N LYS A 85 -18.22 -10.31 -10.82
CA LYS A 85 -19.00 -11.55 -11.02
C LYS A 85 -18.84 -12.50 -9.83
N ALA A 86 -17.63 -12.65 -9.31
CA ALA A 86 -17.33 -13.55 -8.20
C ALA A 86 -17.88 -13.07 -6.85
N PHE A 87 -18.02 -11.74 -6.66
CA PHE A 87 -18.46 -11.09 -5.43
C PHE A 87 -19.48 -9.99 -5.73
N PRO A 88 -20.69 -10.34 -6.21
CA PRO A 88 -21.69 -9.38 -6.70
C PRO A 88 -22.28 -8.48 -5.60
N ASP A 89 -22.23 -8.92 -4.35
CA ASP A 89 -22.77 -8.17 -3.20
C ASP A 89 -21.85 -7.03 -2.74
N ILE A 90 -20.65 -6.91 -3.35
CA ILE A 90 -19.68 -5.87 -3.01
C ILE A 90 -19.68 -4.81 -4.11
N ASN A 91 -19.82 -3.55 -3.70
CA ASN A 91 -19.66 -2.43 -4.62
C ASN A 91 -18.17 -2.14 -4.88
N TRP A 92 -17.64 -2.71 -5.96
CA TRP A 92 -16.26 -2.53 -6.38
C TRP A 92 -16.10 -1.24 -7.19
N GLU A 93 -15.06 -0.49 -6.89
CA GLU A 93 -14.75 0.80 -7.50
C GLU A 93 -13.34 0.81 -8.11
N ASN A 94 -13.18 1.51 -9.24
CA ASN A 94 -11.87 1.85 -9.76
C ASN A 94 -11.45 3.22 -9.21
N GLN A 95 -10.22 3.29 -8.70
CA GLN A 95 -9.61 4.51 -8.19
C GLN A 95 -8.32 4.80 -8.96
N THR A 96 -8.23 6.01 -9.49
CA THR A 96 -7.00 6.50 -10.12
C THR A 96 -5.96 6.91 -9.06
N ASP A 97 -4.72 7.05 -9.50
CA ASP A 97 -3.65 7.55 -8.66
C ASP A 97 -3.94 8.96 -8.12
N ILE A 98 -3.59 9.21 -6.86
CA ILE A 98 -3.81 10.51 -6.21
C ILE A 98 -2.46 11.00 -5.71
N TYR A 99 -2.01 12.11 -6.26
CA TYR A 99 -0.69 12.70 -5.95
C TYR A 99 -0.76 13.73 -4.82
N ASN A 100 -1.90 14.40 -4.67
CA ASN A 100 -2.10 15.35 -3.58
C ASN A 100 -2.33 14.61 -2.25
N LEU A 101 -1.50 14.85 -1.23
CA LEU A 101 -1.56 14.16 0.04
C LEU A 101 -2.86 14.45 0.81
N THR A 102 -3.37 15.68 0.74
CA THR A 102 -4.60 16.06 1.45
C THR A 102 -5.82 15.35 0.85
N GLU A 103 -5.88 15.26 -0.47
CA GLU A 103 -6.92 14.48 -1.16
C GLU A 103 -6.76 12.98 -0.87
N ALA A 104 -5.55 12.46 -1.00
CA ALA A 104 -5.24 11.06 -0.69
C ALA A 104 -5.64 10.68 0.73
N ALA A 105 -5.50 11.59 1.71
CA ALA A 105 -5.81 11.31 3.10
C ALA A 105 -7.28 10.89 3.27
N SER A 106 -8.22 11.66 2.75
CA SER A 106 -9.66 11.34 2.86
C SER A 106 -10.05 10.10 2.04
N VAL A 107 -9.49 9.95 0.84
CA VAL A 107 -9.79 8.81 -0.03
C VAL A 107 -9.26 7.51 0.60
N PHE A 108 -8.00 7.46 1.01
CA PHE A 108 -7.44 6.24 1.59
C PHE A 108 -8.05 5.88 2.95
N ALA A 109 -8.42 6.86 3.77
CA ALA A 109 -9.16 6.61 5.00
C ALA A 109 -10.53 5.96 4.76
N SER A 110 -11.16 6.21 3.61
CA SER A 110 -12.44 5.58 3.25
C SER A 110 -12.31 4.15 2.72
N ILE A 111 -11.09 3.70 2.38
CA ILE A 111 -10.85 2.38 1.80
C ILE A 111 -10.80 1.31 2.89
N LYS A 112 -11.66 0.32 2.74
CA LYS A 112 -11.73 -0.88 3.57
C LYS A 112 -10.94 -2.04 2.97
N PHE A 113 -10.93 -2.12 1.64
CA PHE A 113 -10.24 -3.15 0.87
C PHE A 113 -9.62 -2.52 -0.38
N MET A 114 -8.35 -2.81 -0.65
CA MET A 114 -7.64 -2.34 -1.83
C MET A 114 -6.96 -3.50 -2.56
N TYR A 115 -7.12 -3.54 -3.88
CA TYR A 115 -6.33 -4.38 -4.78
C TYR A 115 -5.46 -3.47 -5.65
N SER A 116 -4.13 -3.70 -5.67
CA SER A 116 -3.20 -2.80 -6.34
C SER A 116 -1.89 -3.49 -6.72
N PRO A 117 -1.20 -3.08 -7.79
CA PRO A 117 0.20 -3.44 -7.98
C PRO A 117 1.09 -2.78 -6.93
N THR A 118 2.24 -3.40 -6.66
CA THR A 118 3.26 -2.82 -5.80
C THR A 118 3.75 -1.46 -6.30
N GLY A 119 4.06 -0.56 -5.38
CA GLY A 119 4.54 0.80 -5.69
C GLY A 119 4.31 1.79 -4.55
N SER A 120 4.56 3.07 -4.81
CA SER A 120 4.45 4.13 -3.81
C SER A 120 3.06 4.26 -3.16
N ASN A 121 1.99 3.88 -3.88
CA ASN A 121 0.63 3.90 -3.34
C ASN A 121 0.43 2.98 -2.14
N ILE A 122 1.20 1.90 -2.03
CA ILE A 122 1.09 0.99 -0.90
C ILE A 122 1.45 1.69 0.41
N PHE A 123 2.40 2.64 0.38
CA PHE A 123 2.78 3.42 1.57
C PHE A 123 1.68 4.37 2.05
N LYS A 124 0.63 4.60 1.25
CA LYS A 124 -0.57 5.31 1.71
C LYS A 124 -1.39 4.47 2.71
N CYS A 125 -0.94 3.26 3.05
CA CYS A 125 -1.45 2.48 4.19
C CYS A 125 -1.44 3.28 5.50
N TYR A 126 -0.53 4.25 5.65
CA TYR A 126 -0.52 5.18 6.80
C TYR A 126 -1.80 6.03 6.92
N LEU A 127 -2.59 6.14 5.86
CA LEU A 127 -3.83 6.89 5.81
C LEU A 127 -5.06 5.99 5.97
N MET A 128 -4.88 4.66 5.90
CA MET A 128 -5.96 3.68 6.04
C MET A 128 -6.23 3.36 7.51
N HIS A 129 -7.44 2.91 7.77
CA HIS A 129 -7.82 2.47 9.11
C HIS A 129 -7.24 1.09 9.45
N PRO A 130 -6.93 0.83 10.74
CA PRO A 130 -6.57 -0.50 11.20
C PRO A 130 -7.60 -1.55 10.77
N PHE A 131 -7.11 -2.77 10.48
CA PHE A 131 -7.89 -3.91 10.00
C PHE A 131 -8.49 -3.75 8.60
N SER A 132 -8.10 -2.73 7.85
CA SER A 132 -8.30 -2.70 6.41
C SER A 132 -7.41 -3.73 5.73
N VAL A 133 -7.71 -4.04 4.47
CA VAL A 133 -7.00 -5.07 3.72
C VAL A 133 -6.37 -4.49 2.45
N MET A 134 -5.16 -4.91 2.17
CA MET A 134 -4.48 -4.65 0.90
C MET A 134 -4.08 -5.97 0.25
N VAL A 135 -4.54 -6.22 -0.96
CA VAL A 135 -4.06 -7.31 -1.82
C VAL A 135 -3.15 -6.72 -2.86
N VAL A 136 -1.88 -7.08 -2.80
CA VAL A 136 -0.81 -6.42 -3.56
C VAL A 136 -0.17 -7.40 -4.53
N VAL A 137 -0.22 -7.04 -5.81
CA VAL A 137 0.50 -7.77 -6.86
C VAL A 137 1.95 -7.32 -6.86
N SER A 138 2.84 -8.21 -6.44
CA SER A 138 4.27 -7.96 -6.38
C SER A 138 4.96 -8.29 -7.71
N THR A 139 6.11 -7.70 -7.92
CA THR A 139 7.07 -8.11 -8.96
C THR A 139 7.92 -9.29 -8.46
N ARG A 140 8.97 -9.66 -9.20
CA ARG A 140 9.97 -10.63 -8.74
C ARG A 140 10.63 -10.26 -7.41
N CYS A 141 10.69 -8.97 -7.10
CA CYS A 141 11.23 -8.47 -5.83
C CYS A 141 10.09 -8.16 -4.89
N ALA A 142 10.01 -8.86 -3.76
CA ALA A 142 9.07 -8.54 -2.71
C ALA A 142 9.41 -7.17 -2.09
N ASP A 143 8.41 -6.29 -1.96
CA ASP A 143 8.58 -5.01 -1.28
C ASP A 143 8.37 -5.17 0.23
N ASN A 144 9.41 -5.66 0.91
CA ASN A 144 9.37 -5.89 2.34
C ASN A 144 9.10 -4.62 3.15
N SER A 145 9.49 -3.45 2.61
CA SER A 145 9.26 -2.16 3.28
C SER A 145 7.77 -1.85 3.38
N ALA A 146 7.03 -2.10 2.29
CA ALA A 146 5.59 -1.89 2.26
C ALA A 146 4.86 -2.87 3.19
N ALA A 147 5.28 -4.14 3.21
CA ALA A 147 4.73 -5.14 4.13
C ALA A 147 4.97 -4.76 5.60
N ALA A 148 6.18 -4.30 5.93
CA ALA A 148 6.49 -3.81 7.26
C ALA A 148 5.63 -2.60 7.65
N ALA A 149 5.49 -1.62 6.75
CA ALA A 149 4.66 -0.43 6.98
C ALA A 149 3.20 -0.83 7.25
N ALA A 150 2.62 -1.68 6.42
CA ALA A 150 1.24 -2.15 6.58
C ALA A 150 1.04 -2.90 7.91
N THR A 151 1.96 -3.81 8.26
CA THR A 151 1.91 -4.55 9.53
C THR A 151 1.91 -3.61 10.74
N HIS A 152 2.77 -2.59 10.75
CA HIS A 152 2.81 -1.63 11.85
C HIS A 152 1.61 -0.68 11.90
N CYS A 153 0.86 -0.57 10.81
CA CYS A 153 -0.41 0.15 10.75
C CYS A 153 -1.62 -0.73 11.06
N ASP A 154 -1.42 -1.98 11.47
CA ASP A 154 -2.46 -2.99 11.67
C ASP A 154 -3.30 -3.23 10.40
N ILE A 155 -2.68 -3.15 9.22
CA ILE A 155 -3.30 -3.44 7.93
C ILE A 155 -2.98 -4.88 7.53
N PHE A 156 -3.98 -5.65 7.15
CA PHE A 156 -3.76 -6.96 6.55
C PHE A 156 -3.23 -6.79 5.14
N MET A 157 -2.03 -7.30 4.87
CA MET A 157 -1.46 -7.27 3.52
C MET A 157 -1.25 -8.70 3.02
N ILE A 158 -1.89 -9.01 1.89
CA ILE A 158 -1.61 -10.20 1.10
C ILE A 158 -0.78 -9.75 -0.10
N MET A 159 0.48 -10.15 -0.12
CA MET A 159 1.38 -9.88 -1.24
C MET A 159 1.64 -11.16 -2.01
N TYR A 160 1.46 -11.13 -3.32
CA TYR A 160 1.67 -12.29 -4.17
C TYR A 160 2.36 -11.91 -5.48
N ALA A 161 3.14 -12.83 -6.04
CA ALA A 161 3.74 -12.67 -7.35
C ALA A 161 2.69 -12.91 -8.43
N GLY A 162 2.37 -11.90 -9.20
CA GLY A 162 1.32 -11.97 -10.22
C GLY A 162 1.71 -12.83 -11.42
N ASN A 163 2.90 -12.65 -11.94
CA ASN A 163 3.56 -13.50 -12.92
C ASN A 163 5.08 -13.40 -12.71
N PRO A 164 5.71 -14.39 -12.05
CA PRO A 164 7.13 -14.33 -11.72
C PRO A 164 8.06 -14.22 -12.94
N LEU A 165 7.60 -14.67 -14.10
CA LEU A 165 8.43 -14.68 -15.32
C LEU A 165 8.38 -13.34 -16.06
N ASP A 166 7.22 -12.67 -16.08
CA ASP A 166 6.99 -11.49 -16.92
C ASP A 166 6.85 -10.18 -16.15
N HIS A 167 6.55 -10.25 -14.84
CA HIS A 167 6.36 -9.05 -14.03
C HIS A 167 7.69 -8.47 -13.56
N HIS A 168 8.36 -7.76 -14.45
CA HIS A 168 9.57 -7.02 -14.13
C HIS A 168 9.25 -5.74 -13.35
N GLN A 169 10.24 -5.31 -12.53
CA GLN A 169 10.12 -4.07 -11.75
C GLN A 169 9.85 -2.83 -12.62
N TRP A 170 10.24 -2.84 -13.88
CA TRP A 170 10.15 -1.71 -14.81
C TRP A 170 9.13 -1.90 -15.92
N GLY A 171 8.41 -3.02 -15.97
CA GLY A 171 7.42 -3.33 -17.00
C GLY A 171 6.01 -3.48 -16.45
N GLY A 172 5.05 -3.57 -17.38
CA GLY A 172 3.69 -4.00 -17.08
C GLY A 172 3.56 -5.52 -17.26
N ALA A 173 2.60 -6.15 -16.58
CA ALA A 173 2.36 -7.57 -16.65
C ALA A 173 0.88 -7.92 -16.86
N ILE A 174 0.65 -9.09 -17.44
CA ILE A 174 -0.67 -9.76 -17.43
C ILE A 174 -0.68 -10.70 -16.22
N ILE A 175 -1.71 -10.59 -15.41
CA ILE A 175 -1.85 -11.36 -14.18
C ILE A 175 -2.85 -12.49 -14.40
N ASP A 176 -2.59 -13.68 -13.86
CA ASP A 176 -3.55 -14.77 -13.88
C ASP A 176 -4.81 -14.37 -13.11
N VAL A 177 -5.95 -14.33 -13.83
CA VAL A 177 -7.22 -13.86 -13.29
C VAL A 177 -7.75 -14.77 -12.18
N LYS A 178 -7.62 -16.09 -12.33
CA LYS A 178 -8.11 -17.04 -11.33
C LYS A 178 -7.35 -16.89 -10.04
N TYR A 179 -6.03 -16.76 -10.15
CA TYR A 179 -5.17 -16.54 -8.99
C TYR A 179 -5.42 -15.19 -8.32
N ALA A 180 -5.64 -14.13 -9.10
CA ALA A 180 -6.04 -12.83 -8.57
C ALA A 180 -7.34 -12.90 -7.77
N ILE A 181 -8.38 -13.59 -8.30
CA ILE A 181 -9.66 -13.79 -7.62
C ILE A 181 -9.49 -14.58 -6.31
N GLU A 182 -8.61 -15.58 -6.31
CA GLU A 182 -8.29 -16.35 -5.09
C GLU A 182 -7.64 -15.45 -4.03
N MET A 183 -6.67 -14.62 -4.40
CA MET A 183 -6.02 -13.69 -3.47
C MET A 183 -6.99 -12.62 -2.95
N ILE A 184 -7.90 -12.14 -3.79
CA ILE A 184 -8.98 -11.23 -3.38
C ILE A 184 -9.91 -11.94 -2.38
N ARG A 185 -10.29 -13.20 -2.62
CA ARG A 185 -11.08 -14.01 -1.68
C ARG A 185 -10.40 -14.16 -0.34
N ASN A 186 -9.10 -14.45 -0.33
CA ASN A 186 -8.31 -14.53 0.90
C ASN A 186 -8.29 -13.20 1.65
N GLY A 187 -8.19 -12.08 0.94
CA GLY A 187 -8.30 -10.75 1.53
C GLY A 187 -9.68 -10.48 2.14
N LEU A 188 -10.75 -10.91 1.49
CA LEU A 188 -12.12 -10.79 2.04
C LEU A 188 -12.31 -11.66 3.29
N ILE A 189 -11.67 -12.83 3.35
CA ILE A 189 -11.63 -13.66 4.57
C ILE A 189 -10.88 -12.94 5.69
N CYS A 190 -9.70 -12.36 5.42
CA CYS A 190 -8.98 -11.54 6.41
C CYS A 190 -9.87 -10.43 6.96
N LEU A 191 -10.58 -9.73 6.08
CA LEU A 191 -11.43 -8.62 6.46
C LEU A 191 -12.59 -9.05 7.37
N ARG A 192 -13.20 -10.21 7.09
CA ARG A 192 -14.32 -10.75 7.85
C ARG A 192 -13.88 -11.34 9.18
N GLU A 193 -12.79 -12.11 9.17
CA GLU A 193 -12.36 -12.91 10.31
C GLU A 193 -11.31 -12.20 11.17
N ARG A 194 -10.77 -11.10 10.70
CA ARG A 194 -9.67 -10.34 11.31
C ARG A 194 -8.45 -11.20 11.63
N LYS A 195 -8.18 -12.17 10.78
CA LYS A 195 -7.00 -13.04 10.84
C LYS A 195 -6.53 -13.41 9.43
N ILE A 196 -5.26 -13.74 9.31
CA ILE A 196 -4.72 -14.26 8.04
C ILE A 196 -5.21 -15.69 7.85
N PRO A 197 -5.84 -16.06 6.70
CA PRO A 197 -6.25 -17.42 6.44
C PRO A 197 -5.04 -18.35 6.33
N ASN A 198 -5.21 -19.61 6.71
CA ASN A 198 -4.21 -20.63 6.41
C ASN A 198 -4.20 -20.83 4.89
N ILE A 199 -3.15 -20.39 4.25
CA ILE A 199 -2.90 -20.64 2.83
C ILE A 199 -2.20 -21.98 2.76
N THR A 200 -2.95 -23.04 2.41
CA THR A 200 -2.41 -24.38 2.13
C THR A 200 -2.16 -24.55 0.64
#